data_eed6ca894988a06ffb9d3e0a16dc4747
#
_entry.id   eed6ca894988a06ffb9d3e0a16dc4747
#
_cell.length_a   1.000
_cell.length_b   1.000
_cell.length_c   1.000
_cell.angle_alpha   90.00
_cell.angle_beta   90.00
_cell.angle_gamma   90.00
#
_symmetry.space_group_name_H-M   'P 1'
#
loop_
_entity.id
_entity.type
_entity.pdbx_description
1 polymer ?
#
loop_
_entity_poly.entity_id
_entity_poly.type
_entity_poly.pdbx_seq_one_letter_code
_entity_poly.pdbx_strand_id
1 'polypeptide(L)'
;MEMKGEQLVPASQADTWAALNDPEILKACVPGCESIERVNDTEYAVQMTARVGPVAAKFKGKLTLSNLKPPQAYSIAFEGQGGVAGFGKGGAHVQLAPESAGTRLTYQVKANVGGKLAQIGSRLVDAAARKLADDFFTAFNEKVASLHGPTAHGEHDGHEEHRPEPVPRDPDLPDVPPSSLAFFAAGALVVFVVALIVLF
;
A
#
# COMPACT_ATOMS: atom_id res chain seq x y z
N MET A 1 11.54 17.56 -3.68
CA MET A 1 10.65 16.99 -4.70
C MET A 1 9.27 16.85 -4.12
N GLU A 2 8.23 17.07 -4.93
CA GLU A 2 6.82 16.91 -4.55
C GLU A 2 6.08 16.20 -5.69
N MET A 3 5.24 15.22 -5.35
CA MET A 3 4.45 14.46 -6.30
C MET A 3 3.03 14.27 -5.77
N LYS A 4 2.05 14.34 -6.68
CA LYS A 4 0.64 14.03 -6.42
C LYS A 4 0.14 13.14 -7.53
N GLY A 5 -0.77 12.25 -7.21
CA GLY A 5 -1.42 11.40 -8.20
C GLY A 5 -2.73 10.83 -7.68
N GLU A 6 -3.46 10.23 -8.60
CA GLU A 6 -4.67 9.48 -8.31
C GLU A 6 -4.73 8.22 -9.16
N GLN A 7 -5.39 7.19 -8.63
CA GLN A 7 -5.58 5.91 -9.30
C GLN A 7 -6.97 5.36 -8.96
N LEU A 8 -7.60 4.71 -9.91
CA LEU A 8 -8.78 3.91 -9.68
C LEU A 8 -8.36 2.46 -9.48
N VAL A 9 -8.65 1.91 -8.31
CA VAL A 9 -8.37 0.51 -7.95
C VAL A 9 -9.66 -0.28 -8.14
N PRO A 10 -9.66 -1.40 -8.91
CA PRO A 10 -10.86 -2.17 -9.22
C PRO A 10 -11.26 -3.10 -8.06
N ALA A 11 -11.46 -2.57 -6.87
CA ALA A 11 -11.89 -3.28 -5.68
C ALA A 11 -12.60 -2.34 -4.71
N SER A 12 -13.30 -2.91 -3.73
CA SER A 12 -13.93 -2.15 -2.65
C SER A 12 -12.89 -1.37 -1.83
N GLN A 13 -13.33 -0.34 -1.12
CA GLN A 13 -12.45 0.45 -0.25
C GLN A 13 -11.79 -0.43 0.83
N ALA A 14 -12.53 -1.39 1.40
CA ALA A 14 -12.00 -2.31 2.40
C ALA A 14 -10.96 -3.27 1.81
N ASP A 15 -11.23 -3.84 0.63
CA ASP A 15 -10.28 -4.75 -0.04
C ASP A 15 -9.04 -4.01 -0.53
N THR A 16 -9.22 -2.80 -1.07
CA THR A 16 -8.11 -1.92 -1.43
C THR A 16 -7.24 -1.62 -0.21
N TRP A 17 -7.87 -1.27 0.90
CA TRP A 17 -7.17 -1.05 2.17
C TRP A 17 -6.40 -2.30 2.61
N ALA A 18 -7.02 -3.48 2.61
CA ALA A 18 -6.38 -4.74 2.99
C ALA A 18 -5.18 -5.06 2.10
N ALA A 19 -5.34 -4.97 0.77
CA ALA A 19 -4.27 -5.24 -0.19
C ALA A 19 -3.08 -4.27 -0.05
N LEU A 20 -3.35 -3.00 0.24
CA LEU A 20 -2.32 -1.98 0.50
C LEU A 20 -1.53 -2.24 1.78
N ASN A 21 -1.95 -3.19 2.58
CA ASN A 21 -1.40 -3.51 3.89
C ASN A 21 -0.82 -4.93 3.96
N ASP A 22 -0.94 -5.67 2.89
CA ASP A 22 -0.40 -7.01 2.77
C ASP A 22 1.05 -6.93 2.24
N PRO A 23 2.08 -7.27 3.05
CA PRO A 23 3.48 -7.24 2.64
C PRO A 23 3.77 -8.12 1.42
N GLU A 24 3.06 -9.24 1.25
CA GLU A 24 3.28 -10.16 0.13
C GLU A 24 2.73 -9.58 -1.18
N ILE A 25 1.54 -8.97 -1.13
CA ILE A 25 0.96 -8.28 -2.29
C ILE A 25 1.89 -7.14 -2.72
N LEU A 26 2.36 -6.37 -1.76
CA LEU A 26 3.19 -5.22 -2.02
C LEU A 26 4.57 -5.59 -2.55
N LYS A 27 5.20 -6.61 -1.96
CA LYS A 27 6.46 -7.15 -2.45
C LYS A 27 6.36 -7.62 -3.90
N ALA A 28 5.23 -8.23 -4.27
CA ALA A 28 4.99 -8.68 -5.64
C ALA A 28 4.79 -7.52 -6.63
N CYS A 29 4.24 -6.38 -6.17
CA CYS A 29 3.91 -5.24 -7.02
C CYS A 29 5.01 -4.17 -7.10
N VAL A 30 5.92 -4.12 -6.12
CA VAL A 30 7.00 -3.12 -6.06
C VAL A 30 8.16 -3.51 -6.96
N PRO A 31 8.48 -2.75 -8.02
CA PRO A 31 9.60 -3.06 -8.89
C PRO A 31 10.94 -3.12 -8.13
N GLY A 32 11.64 -4.23 -8.24
CA GLY A 32 12.95 -4.42 -7.61
C GLY A 32 12.92 -4.66 -6.10
N CYS A 33 11.77 -4.89 -5.50
CA CYS A 33 11.66 -5.22 -4.08
C CYS A 33 12.27 -6.60 -3.79
N GLU A 34 13.16 -6.66 -2.80
CA GLU A 34 13.80 -7.88 -2.33
C GLU A 34 13.09 -8.41 -1.07
N SER A 35 12.82 -7.52 -0.10
CA SER A 35 12.05 -7.86 1.11
C SER A 35 11.25 -6.68 1.65
N ILE A 36 10.12 -7.02 2.26
CA ILE A 36 9.30 -6.13 3.08
C ILE A 36 9.00 -6.89 4.37
N GLU A 37 9.48 -6.38 5.49
CA GLU A 37 9.34 -7.00 6.79
C GLU A 37 8.61 -6.07 7.74
N ARG A 38 7.57 -6.56 8.36
CA ARG A 38 6.84 -5.84 9.40
C ARG A 38 7.61 -5.93 10.71
N VAL A 39 8.12 -4.79 11.18
CA VAL A 39 8.89 -4.70 12.43
C VAL A 39 7.94 -4.63 13.63
N ASN A 40 6.86 -3.85 13.50
CA ASN A 40 5.77 -3.74 14.46
C ASN A 40 4.50 -3.24 13.76
N ASP A 41 3.48 -2.87 14.51
CA ASP A 41 2.17 -2.47 13.95
C ASP A 41 2.21 -1.25 13.04
N THR A 42 3.21 -0.41 13.17
CA THR A 42 3.34 0.83 12.41
C THR A 42 4.66 0.98 11.66
N GLU A 43 5.58 0.03 11.81
CA GLU A 43 6.90 0.12 11.21
C GLU A 43 7.22 -1.06 10.30
N TYR A 44 7.82 -0.76 9.15
CA TYR A 44 8.28 -1.74 8.17
C TYR A 44 9.74 -1.48 7.80
N ALA A 45 10.49 -2.56 7.64
CA ALA A 45 11.83 -2.54 7.05
C ALA A 45 11.74 -3.07 5.61
N VAL A 46 12.43 -2.38 4.68
CA VAL A 46 12.37 -2.75 3.27
C VAL A 46 13.75 -2.76 2.66
N GLN A 47 13.97 -3.71 1.78
CA GLN A 47 15.15 -3.77 0.93
C GLN A 47 14.73 -3.88 -0.53
N MET A 48 15.38 -3.09 -1.39
CA MET A 48 15.13 -3.14 -2.81
C MET A 48 16.36 -2.75 -3.62
N THR A 49 16.41 -3.18 -4.87
CA THR A 49 17.35 -2.70 -5.86
C THR A 49 16.64 -1.77 -6.83
N ALA A 50 17.10 -0.54 -6.94
CA ALA A 50 16.52 0.45 -7.86
C ALA A 50 17.59 1.06 -8.77
N ARG A 51 17.12 1.52 -9.95
CA ARG A 51 17.94 2.26 -10.91
C ARG A 51 17.28 3.58 -11.25
N VAL A 52 18.02 4.66 -11.06
CA VAL A 52 17.59 6.03 -11.42
C VAL A 52 18.64 6.63 -12.36
N GLY A 53 18.34 6.66 -13.65
CA GLY A 53 19.31 7.04 -14.67
C GLY A 53 20.58 6.17 -14.62
N PRO A 54 21.78 6.79 -14.46
CA PRO A 54 23.05 6.06 -14.39
C PRO A 54 23.32 5.44 -13.00
N VAL A 55 22.53 5.78 -11.97
CA VAL A 55 22.72 5.28 -10.60
C VAL A 55 21.88 4.04 -10.38
N ALA A 56 22.55 2.94 -10.02
CA ALA A 56 21.91 1.70 -9.60
C ALA A 56 22.48 1.27 -8.26
N ALA A 57 21.63 0.93 -7.28
CA ALA A 57 22.06 0.51 -5.97
C ALA A 57 21.01 -0.32 -5.23
N LYS A 58 21.48 -1.04 -4.19
CA LYS A 58 20.60 -1.60 -3.15
C LYS A 58 20.33 -0.54 -2.11
N PHE A 59 19.07 -0.46 -1.76
CA PHE A 59 18.57 0.47 -0.76
C PHE A 59 17.93 -0.28 0.40
N LYS A 60 18.15 0.26 1.59
CA LYS A 60 17.49 -0.18 2.82
C LYS A 60 16.68 0.97 3.36
N GLY A 61 15.39 0.76 3.53
CA GLY A 61 14.46 1.79 3.98
C GLY A 61 13.68 1.37 5.22
N LYS A 62 13.25 2.38 5.96
CA LYS A 62 12.33 2.28 7.08
C LYS A 62 11.10 3.13 6.79
N LEU A 63 9.95 2.58 7.15
CA LEU A 63 8.65 3.23 7.06
C LEU A 63 8.01 3.30 8.41
N THR A 64 7.33 4.40 8.67
CA THR A 64 6.52 4.58 9.86
C THR A 64 5.15 5.13 9.48
N LEU A 65 4.11 4.44 9.92
CA LEU A 65 2.72 4.82 9.71
C LEU A 65 2.23 5.72 10.79
N SER A 66 1.34 6.64 10.43
CA SER A 66 0.68 7.54 11.36
C SER A 66 -0.68 7.98 10.83
N ASN A 67 -1.48 8.64 11.67
CA ASN A 67 -2.79 9.17 11.32
C ASN A 67 -3.71 8.14 10.65
N LEU A 68 -3.65 6.90 11.10
CA LEU A 68 -4.44 5.79 10.58
C LEU A 68 -5.93 6.05 10.79
N LYS A 69 -6.70 6.07 9.72
CA LYS A 69 -8.17 6.18 9.66
C LYS A 69 -8.72 5.10 8.74
N PRO A 70 -8.73 3.83 9.17
CA PRO A 70 -9.21 2.73 8.32
C PRO A 70 -10.69 2.87 7.95
N PRO A 71 -11.09 2.53 6.74
CA PRO A 71 -10.27 2.25 5.54
C PRO A 71 -10.05 3.49 4.66
N GLN A 72 -10.04 4.70 5.22
CA GLN A 72 -10.14 5.96 4.49
C GLN A 72 -8.81 6.66 4.22
N ALA A 73 -7.89 6.71 5.20
CA ALA A 73 -6.69 7.51 5.05
C ALA A 73 -5.56 7.09 6.01
N TYR A 74 -4.34 7.43 5.64
CA TYR A 74 -3.16 7.33 6.50
C TYR A 74 -2.02 8.23 6.01
N SER A 75 -1.03 8.44 6.90
CA SER A 75 0.21 9.12 6.57
C SER A 75 1.40 8.19 6.78
N ILE A 76 2.47 8.40 6.02
CA ILE A 76 3.72 7.66 6.11
C ILE A 76 4.86 8.64 6.26
N ALA A 77 5.75 8.38 7.20
CA ALA A 77 7.11 8.89 7.19
C ALA A 77 8.05 7.79 6.68
N PHE A 78 9.03 8.17 5.88
CA PHE A 78 9.96 7.23 5.29
C PHE A 78 11.38 7.78 5.25
N GLU A 79 12.35 6.87 5.37
CA GLU A 79 13.77 7.15 5.18
C GLU A 79 14.45 5.93 4.57
N GLY A 80 15.46 6.16 3.73
CA GLY A 80 16.21 5.10 3.10
C GLY A 80 17.63 5.51 2.74
N GLN A 81 18.50 4.52 2.63
CA GLN A 81 19.91 4.69 2.36
C GLN A 81 20.39 3.69 1.30
N GLY A 82 21.10 4.20 0.30
CA GLY A 82 21.70 3.42 -0.79
C GLY A 82 23.24 3.48 -0.78
N GLY A 83 23.87 3.68 0.38
CA GLY A 83 25.31 3.77 0.51
C GLY A 83 25.87 4.91 -0.34
N VAL A 84 26.77 4.58 -1.28
CA VAL A 84 27.40 5.58 -2.18
C VAL A 84 26.40 6.26 -3.14
N ALA A 85 25.24 5.66 -3.38
CA ALA A 85 24.19 6.26 -4.21
C ALA A 85 23.54 7.45 -3.51
N GLY A 86 23.48 7.44 -2.18
CA GLY A 86 22.93 8.52 -1.40
C GLY A 86 21.81 8.07 -0.46
N PHE A 87 20.96 8.99 -0.13
CA PHE A 87 19.84 8.77 0.78
C PHE A 87 18.60 9.56 0.33
N GLY A 88 17.49 9.20 0.89
CA GLY A 88 16.27 9.96 0.75
C GLY A 88 15.40 9.85 2.01
N LYS A 89 14.58 10.87 2.26
CA LYS A 89 13.62 10.90 3.36
C LYS A 89 12.44 11.80 3.03
N GLY A 90 11.31 11.51 3.61
CA GLY A 90 10.12 12.31 3.36
C GLY A 90 8.88 11.79 4.05
N GLY A 91 7.75 12.23 3.54
CA GLY A 91 6.45 11.80 4.00
C GLY A 91 5.42 11.79 2.88
N ALA A 92 4.35 11.08 3.13
CA ALA A 92 3.26 10.98 2.20
C ALA A 92 1.91 10.85 2.92
N HIS A 93 0.87 11.26 2.22
CA HIS A 93 -0.51 11.13 2.66
C HIS A 93 -1.32 10.41 1.59
N VAL A 94 -2.12 9.43 2.02
CA VAL A 94 -3.01 8.64 1.17
C VAL A 94 -4.43 8.78 1.62
N GLN A 95 -5.33 8.87 0.65
CA GLN A 95 -6.78 8.84 0.88
C GLN A 95 -7.43 7.84 -0.08
N LEU A 96 -8.40 7.11 0.42
CA LEU A 96 -9.24 6.18 -0.31
C LEU A 96 -10.69 6.66 -0.24
N ALA A 97 -11.35 6.76 -1.37
CA ALA A 97 -12.76 7.10 -1.48
C ALA A 97 -13.48 6.06 -2.33
N PRO A 98 -14.64 5.52 -1.90
CA PRO A 98 -15.40 4.58 -2.71
C PRO A 98 -15.96 5.25 -3.95
N GLU A 99 -15.94 4.53 -5.08
CA GLU A 99 -16.57 4.93 -6.35
C GLU A 99 -17.35 3.76 -6.95
N SER A 100 -18.20 4.05 -7.93
CA SER A 100 -19.04 3.03 -8.59
C SER A 100 -18.23 1.92 -9.28
N ALA A 101 -17.01 2.24 -9.75
CA ALA A 101 -16.14 1.29 -10.45
C ALA A 101 -15.00 0.75 -9.55
N GLY A 102 -15.03 0.99 -8.24
CA GLY A 102 -14.00 0.55 -7.31
C GLY A 102 -13.65 1.58 -6.24
N THR A 103 -12.37 1.85 -6.05
CA THR A 103 -11.88 2.80 -5.05
C THR A 103 -10.95 3.82 -5.71
N ARG A 104 -11.25 5.10 -5.55
CA ARG A 104 -10.32 6.17 -5.90
C ARG A 104 -9.27 6.30 -4.80
N LEU A 105 -8.03 6.08 -5.17
CA LEU A 105 -6.85 6.31 -4.34
C LEU A 105 -6.21 7.62 -4.76
N THR A 106 -6.02 8.56 -3.83
CA THR A 106 -5.25 9.78 -4.05
C THR A 106 -4.05 9.80 -3.12
N TYR A 107 -2.94 10.33 -3.61
CA TYR A 107 -1.73 10.44 -2.81
C TYR A 107 -0.99 11.74 -3.04
N GLN A 108 -0.31 12.19 -1.99
CA GLN A 108 0.59 13.34 -2.02
C GLN A 108 1.88 12.99 -1.29
N VAL A 109 3.03 13.21 -1.94
CA VAL A 109 4.36 12.88 -1.42
C VAL A 109 5.24 14.12 -1.42
N LYS A 110 6.04 14.29 -0.35
CA LYS A 110 7.13 15.25 -0.27
C LYS A 110 8.39 14.54 0.18
N ALA A 111 9.48 14.75 -0.54
CA ALA A 111 10.75 14.11 -0.21
C ALA A 111 11.97 14.96 -0.53
N ASN A 112 13.04 14.65 0.21
CA ASN A 112 14.37 15.18 0.02
C ASN A 112 15.33 14.06 -0.32
N VAL A 113 16.11 14.25 -1.36
CA VAL A 113 17.11 13.31 -1.88
C VAL A 113 18.50 13.90 -1.74
N GLY A 114 19.47 13.09 -1.33
CA GLY A 114 20.87 13.49 -1.19
C GLY A 114 21.85 12.52 -1.83
N GLY A 115 23.13 12.90 -1.86
CA GLY A 115 24.20 12.09 -2.44
C GLY A 115 24.23 12.14 -3.98
N LYS A 116 24.69 11.05 -4.62
CA LYS A 116 24.76 10.94 -6.09
C LYS A 116 23.40 11.09 -6.77
N LEU A 117 22.32 10.63 -6.11
CA LEU A 117 20.97 10.80 -6.61
C LEU A 117 20.58 12.27 -6.77
N ALA A 118 20.96 13.14 -5.84
CA ALA A 118 20.71 14.57 -5.99
C ALA A 118 21.54 15.19 -7.14
N GLN A 119 22.72 14.65 -7.42
CA GLN A 119 23.62 15.15 -8.47
C GLN A 119 23.14 14.85 -9.89
N ILE A 120 22.32 13.81 -10.11
CA ILE A 120 21.77 13.50 -11.43
C ILE A 120 20.66 14.47 -11.86
N GLY A 121 20.18 15.30 -10.94
CA GLY A 121 19.20 16.36 -11.20
C GLY A 121 17.75 15.93 -10.94
N SER A 122 16.96 16.85 -10.44
CA SER A 122 15.58 16.62 -10.02
C SER A 122 14.71 16.04 -11.15
N ARG A 123 14.89 16.47 -12.40
CA ARG A 123 14.08 15.99 -13.54
C ARG A 123 14.21 14.49 -13.76
N LEU A 124 15.42 13.93 -13.63
CA LEU A 124 15.62 12.47 -13.79
C LEU A 124 15.06 11.71 -12.59
N VAL A 125 15.21 12.25 -11.39
CA VAL A 125 14.62 11.67 -10.17
C VAL A 125 13.09 11.68 -10.28
N ASP A 126 12.49 12.81 -10.66
CA ASP A 126 11.04 12.95 -10.82
C ASP A 126 10.46 12.00 -11.89
N ALA A 127 11.17 11.84 -13.02
CA ALA A 127 10.76 10.94 -14.10
C ALA A 127 10.82 9.46 -13.65
N ALA A 128 11.89 9.07 -12.96
CA ALA A 128 12.02 7.72 -12.42
C ALA A 128 10.93 7.44 -11.36
N ALA A 129 10.65 8.42 -10.49
CA ALA A 129 9.61 8.33 -9.50
C ALA A 129 8.22 8.06 -10.13
N ARG A 130 7.85 8.84 -11.13
CA ARG A 130 6.57 8.66 -11.85
C ARG A 130 6.48 7.28 -12.49
N LYS A 131 7.53 6.89 -13.23
CA LYS A 131 7.54 5.58 -13.89
C LYS A 131 7.35 4.43 -12.91
N LEU A 132 8.04 4.45 -11.78
CA LEU A 132 7.92 3.39 -10.79
C LEU A 132 6.52 3.39 -10.12
N ALA A 133 5.90 4.57 -9.91
CA ALA A 133 4.52 4.66 -9.46
C ALA A 133 3.56 4.02 -10.46
N ASP A 134 3.72 4.33 -11.74
CA ASP A 134 2.90 3.77 -12.81
C ASP A 134 3.08 2.23 -12.89
N ASP A 135 4.32 1.75 -12.87
CA ASP A 135 4.64 0.32 -12.87
C ASP A 135 4.02 -0.40 -11.66
N PHE A 136 4.10 0.21 -10.47
CA PHE A 136 3.49 -0.32 -9.27
C PHE A 136 1.97 -0.39 -9.37
N PHE A 137 1.30 0.70 -9.72
CA PHE A 137 -0.16 0.73 -9.78
C PHE A 137 -0.71 -0.20 -10.87
N THR A 138 0.02 -0.39 -11.96
CA THR A 138 -0.32 -1.40 -12.97
C THR A 138 -0.31 -2.80 -12.35
N ALA A 139 0.79 -3.20 -11.74
CA ALA A 139 0.92 -4.51 -11.09
C ALA A 139 -0.08 -4.69 -9.92
N PHE A 140 -0.30 -3.63 -9.14
CA PHE A 140 -1.21 -3.64 -8.01
C PHE A 140 -2.67 -3.84 -8.45
N ASN A 141 -3.12 -3.10 -9.45
CA ASN A 141 -4.47 -3.22 -9.99
C ASN A 141 -4.72 -4.62 -10.59
N GLU A 142 -3.75 -5.16 -11.34
CA GLU A 142 -3.81 -6.53 -11.85
C GLU A 142 -3.91 -7.56 -10.72
N LYS A 143 -3.08 -7.39 -9.67
CA LYS A 143 -3.07 -8.29 -8.51
C LYS A 143 -4.38 -8.25 -7.75
N VAL A 144 -4.90 -7.06 -7.46
CA VAL A 144 -6.16 -6.87 -6.74
C VAL A 144 -7.34 -7.40 -7.56
N ALA A 145 -7.40 -7.12 -8.86
CA ALA A 145 -8.41 -7.67 -9.75
C ALA A 145 -8.40 -9.21 -9.78
N SER A 146 -7.21 -9.83 -9.73
CA SER A 146 -7.08 -11.29 -9.69
C SER A 146 -7.57 -11.92 -8.38
N LEU A 147 -7.52 -11.18 -7.27
CA LEU A 147 -7.94 -11.67 -5.95
C LEU A 147 -9.44 -11.52 -5.70
N HIS A 148 -10.06 -10.47 -6.24
CA HIS A 148 -11.47 -10.15 -5.96
C HIS A 148 -12.40 -10.43 -7.14
N GLY A 149 -11.89 -10.75 -8.33
CA GLY A 149 -12.66 -10.96 -9.56
C GLY A 149 -13.34 -9.68 -10.06
N PRO A 150 -13.99 -9.67 -11.23
CA PRO A 150 -14.89 -8.61 -11.59
C PRO A 150 -16.08 -8.67 -10.62
N THR A 151 -16.32 -7.60 -9.86
CA THR A 151 -17.54 -7.45 -9.07
C THR A 151 -18.72 -7.39 -10.04
N ALA A 152 -19.27 -8.55 -10.37
CA ALA A 152 -20.60 -8.61 -10.94
C ALA A 152 -21.54 -8.08 -9.86
N HIS A 153 -22.14 -6.91 -10.09
CA HIS A 153 -23.37 -6.53 -9.42
C HIS A 153 -24.39 -7.59 -9.80
N GLY A 154 -24.52 -8.62 -8.94
CA GLY A 154 -25.62 -9.56 -9.03
C GLY A 154 -26.90 -8.80 -8.73
N GLU A 155 -27.73 -8.66 -9.75
CA GLU A 155 -29.15 -8.40 -9.60
C GLU A 155 -29.69 -9.43 -8.59
N HIS A 156 -30.22 -8.93 -7.49
CA HIS A 156 -31.01 -9.70 -6.56
C HIS A 156 -32.36 -9.98 -7.23
N ASP A 157 -32.41 -11.06 -7.98
CA ASP A 157 -33.69 -11.70 -8.27
C ASP A 157 -34.08 -12.54 -7.06
N GLY A 158 -35.27 -12.25 -6.57
CA GLY A 158 -35.82 -12.83 -5.37
C GLY A 158 -35.99 -14.35 -5.47
N HIS A 159 -35.43 -15.05 -4.50
CA HIS A 159 -35.90 -16.38 -4.13
C HIS A 159 -36.16 -16.43 -2.63
N GLU A 160 -37.37 -16.88 -2.35
CA GLU A 160 -38.04 -17.07 -1.08
C GLU A 160 -37.16 -17.67 0.02
N GLU A 161 -37.34 -17.06 1.14
CA GLU A 161 -37.05 -17.42 2.51
C GLU A 161 -37.16 -18.90 2.83
N HIS A 162 -36.04 -19.59 3.01
CA HIS A 162 -36.00 -20.76 3.83
C HIS A 162 -35.22 -20.45 5.10
N ARG A 163 -35.98 -20.09 6.15
CA ARG A 163 -35.50 -19.81 7.50
C ARG A 163 -35.09 -21.13 8.15
N PRO A 164 -33.80 -21.37 8.44
CA PRO A 164 -33.41 -22.50 9.27
C PRO A 164 -33.89 -22.26 10.70
N GLU A 165 -34.53 -23.27 11.30
CA GLU A 165 -34.93 -23.27 12.71
C GLU A 165 -33.73 -23.09 13.64
N PRO A 166 -33.90 -22.38 14.77
CA PRO A 166 -32.81 -22.14 15.73
C PRO A 166 -32.42 -23.46 16.41
N VAL A 167 -31.15 -23.83 16.23
CA VAL A 167 -30.54 -24.96 16.95
C VAL A 167 -30.47 -24.59 18.44
N PRO A 168 -30.90 -25.53 19.35
CA PRO A 168 -30.84 -25.29 20.80
C PRO A 168 -29.37 -25.06 21.24
N ARG A 169 -29.13 -23.99 21.99
CA ARG A 169 -27.82 -23.73 22.61
C ARG A 169 -27.60 -24.67 23.78
N ASP A 170 -26.46 -25.34 23.78
CA ASP A 170 -25.98 -26.13 24.89
C ASP A 170 -25.57 -25.20 26.04
N PRO A 171 -26.12 -25.31 27.25
CA PRO A 171 -25.86 -24.38 28.37
C PRO A 171 -24.47 -24.53 29.03
N ASP A 172 -23.66 -25.53 28.63
CA ASP A 172 -22.39 -25.83 29.29
C ASP A 172 -21.12 -25.36 28.53
N LEU A 173 -21.26 -24.54 27.49
CA LEU A 173 -20.08 -23.93 26.84
C LEU A 173 -19.72 -22.59 27.46
N PRO A 174 -18.49 -22.41 27.96
CA PRO A 174 -18.05 -21.13 28.48
C PRO A 174 -18.08 -20.06 27.39
N ASP A 175 -18.64 -18.89 27.72
CA ASP A 175 -18.61 -17.69 26.88
C ASP A 175 -17.15 -17.30 26.61
N VAL A 176 -16.65 -17.61 25.42
CA VAL A 176 -15.39 -17.08 24.94
C VAL A 176 -15.69 -15.71 24.32
N PRO A 177 -15.22 -14.62 24.91
CA PRO A 177 -15.42 -13.31 24.28
C PRO A 177 -14.74 -13.31 22.89
N PRO A 178 -15.36 -12.74 21.88
CA PRO A 178 -14.73 -12.62 20.56
C PRO A 178 -13.47 -11.81 20.74
N SER A 179 -12.33 -12.43 20.44
CA SER A 179 -11.03 -11.77 20.43
C SER A 179 -11.00 -10.77 19.24
N SER A 180 -11.59 -9.61 19.47
CA SER A 180 -11.68 -8.48 18.51
C SER A 180 -10.39 -7.64 18.47
N LEU A 181 -9.22 -8.23 18.65
CA LEU A 181 -7.93 -7.52 18.74
C LEU A 181 -6.94 -7.84 17.60
N ALA A 182 -7.38 -8.46 16.50
CA ALA A 182 -6.46 -8.86 15.42
C ALA A 182 -6.59 -8.03 14.11
N PHE A 183 -7.35 -6.95 14.06
CA PHE A 183 -7.66 -6.24 12.80
C PHE A 183 -7.13 -4.80 12.67
N PHE A 184 -6.21 -4.34 13.52
CA PHE A 184 -5.85 -2.91 13.54
C PHE A 184 -4.48 -2.55 12.96
N ALA A 185 -3.85 -3.36 12.16
CA ALA A 185 -2.50 -3.04 11.75
C ALA A 185 -2.21 -3.25 10.27
N ALA A 186 -3.04 -2.70 9.42
CA ALA A 186 -2.85 -2.97 8.01
C ALA A 186 -3.22 -1.77 7.11
N GLY A 187 -2.35 -0.80 6.87
CA GLY A 187 -2.72 0.35 6.07
C GLY A 187 -1.63 1.21 5.45
N ALA A 188 -0.48 0.67 5.02
CA ALA A 188 0.63 1.58 4.96
C ALA A 188 1.56 1.62 3.76
N LEU A 189 1.41 0.79 2.78
CA LEU A 189 2.54 0.55 1.88
C LEU A 189 2.45 1.12 0.45
N VAL A 190 1.32 1.62 -0.01
CA VAL A 190 1.20 2.19 -1.37
C VAL A 190 2.02 3.45 -1.55
N VAL A 191 2.02 4.29 -0.53
CA VAL A 191 2.87 5.48 -0.55
C VAL A 191 4.33 5.13 -0.32
N PHE A 192 4.60 3.94 0.17
CA PHE A 192 5.97 3.43 0.24
C PHE A 192 6.60 3.26 -1.14
N VAL A 193 5.87 2.74 -2.11
CA VAL A 193 6.39 2.64 -3.47
C VAL A 193 6.61 4.01 -4.05
N VAL A 194 5.66 4.93 -3.87
CA VAL A 194 5.83 6.33 -4.26
C VAL A 194 6.90 7.01 -3.40
N ALA A 195 7.01 6.66 -2.14
CA ALA A 195 8.03 7.19 -1.24
C ALA A 195 9.41 6.57 -1.47
N LEU A 196 9.52 5.29 -1.75
CA LEU A 196 10.74 4.65 -2.24
C LEU A 196 11.15 5.19 -3.61
N ILE A 197 10.20 5.45 -4.47
CA ILE A 197 10.37 6.06 -5.79
C ILE A 197 10.93 7.48 -5.68
N VAL A 198 10.55 8.20 -4.65
CA VAL A 198 11.07 9.53 -4.34
C VAL A 198 12.40 9.45 -3.58
N LEU A 199 12.68 8.32 -2.97
CA LEU A 199 13.92 8.03 -2.25
C LEU A 199 15.05 7.55 -3.16
N PHE A 200 14.72 7.07 -4.35
CA PHE A 200 15.63 6.39 -5.26
C PHE A 200 15.43 6.81 -6.70
#